data_874c1f132b73eb9598085d3f61bfdfb8
#
_entry.id   874c1f132b73eb9598085d3f61bfdfb8
#
_cell.length_a   1.000
_cell.length_b   1.000
_cell.length_c   1.000
_cell.angle_alpha   90.00
_cell.angle_beta   90.00
_cell.angle_gamma   90.00
#
_symmetry.space_group_name_H-M   'P 1'
#
loop_
_entity.id
_entity.type
_entity.pdbx_description
1 polymer ?
#
loop_
_entity_poly.entity_id
_entity_poly.type
_entity_poly.pdbx_seq_one_letter_code
_entity_poly.pdbx_strand_id
1 'polypeptide(L)'
;MIKGVITGDIVGSTNIKTEYRANLLNCLNTMKEELQCVSPFTMELFRGDSFQLLVEDPAAALKVAILLRAGLIHHTPNKENGMWDARISLGIGEVQFIADSIVTSDGEAFQYSGRQLDTMNKMRLAVKTPWNDVDQELEVSTAFVDDIIKRWSAKQAGMIYLSLKTDSPKKKVAEYIGTSVQNVRNVLSSAREPLIRMYLERYCKIITKHLT
;
A
#
# COMPACT_ATOMS: atom_id res chain seq x y z
N MET A 1 15.38 15.35 6.29
CA MET A 1 15.36 14.59 5.02
C MET A 1 13.94 14.18 4.74
N ILE A 2 13.43 14.40 3.52
CA ILE A 2 12.05 14.04 3.14
C ILE A 2 11.96 12.55 2.93
N LYS A 3 10.98 11.89 3.57
CA LYS A 3 10.69 10.46 3.48
C LYS A 3 9.18 10.23 3.35
N GLY A 4 8.78 8.98 3.12
CA GLY A 4 7.39 8.55 3.17
C GLY A 4 7.09 7.81 4.47
N VAL A 5 6.04 8.19 5.18
CA VAL A 5 5.51 7.43 6.32
C VAL A 5 4.14 6.88 5.96
N ILE A 6 4.00 5.57 6.08
CA ILE A 6 2.73 4.87 5.92
C ILE A 6 2.23 4.51 7.30
N THR A 7 1.05 5.00 7.68
CA THR A 7 0.34 4.58 8.89
C THR A 7 -0.95 3.89 8.46
N GLY A 8 -1.23 2.72 9.02
CA GLY A 8 -2.41 1.96 8.63
C GLY A 8 -2.96 1.06 9.72
N ASP A 9 -4.20 0.64 9.52
CA ASP A 9 -4.88 -0.34 10.36
C ASP A 9 -5.66 -1.36 9.51
N ILE A 10 -5.82 -2.55 10.04
CA ILE A 10 -6.53 -3.64 9.37
C ILE A 10 -8.04 -3.43 9.48
N VAL A 11 -8.70 -3.38 8.34
CA VAL A 11 -10.17 -3.20 8.28
C VAL A 11 -10.89 -4.38 8.93
N GLY A 12 -11.74 -4.07 9.91
CA GLY A 12 -12.54 -5.08 10.58
C GLY A 12 -11.72 -6.11 11.37
N SER A 13 -10.57 -5.72 11.90
CA SER A 13 -9.66 -6.57 12.67
C SER A 13 -10.33 -7.35 13.81
N THR A 14 -11.34 -6.75 14.42
CA THR A 14 -12.13 -7.39 15.48
C THR A 14 -12.96 -8.59 15.01
N ASN A 15 -13.30 -8.63 13.72
CA ASN A 15 -14.06 -9.72 13.09
C ASN A 15 -13.16 -10.86 12.61
N ILE A 16 -11.84 -10.68 12.63
CA ILE A 16 -10.88 -11.72 12.25
C ILE A 16 -10.83 -12.77 13.35
N LYS A 17 -11.23 -14.01 13.02
CA LYS A 17 -11.20 -15.12 13.97
C LYS A 17 -9.78 -15.35 14.48
N THR A 18 -9.65 -15.76 15.74
CA THR A 18 -8.36 -15.98 16.42
C THR A 18 -7.46 -16.94 15.62
N GLU A 19 -8.04 -17.96 15.00
CA GLU A 19 -7.32 -18.96 14.17
C GLU A 19 -6.58 -18.33 12.95
N TYR A 20 -7.07 -17.18 12.44
CA TYR A 20 -6.45 -16.49 11.29
C TYR A 20 -5.50 -15.34 11.68
N ARG A 21 -5.42 -14.98 12.97
CA ARG A 21 -4.54 -13.88 13.42
C ARG A 21 -3.07 -14.17 13.17
N ALA A 22 -2.63 -15.39 13.43
CA ALA A 22 -1.25 -15.82 13.12
C ALA A 22 -0.97 -15.73 11.61
N ASN A 23 -1.92 -16.12 10.77
CA ASN A 23 -1.78 -16.05 9.31
C ASN A 23 -1.69 -14.60 8.82
N LEU A 24 -2.46 -13.68 9.40
CA LEU A 24 -2.38 -12.25 9.09
C LEU A 24 -1.01 -11.68 9.44
N LEU A 25 -0.50 -11.97 10.64
CA LEU A 25 0.82 -11.50 11.07
C LEU A 25 1.94 -12.08 10.19
N ASN A 26 1.85 -13.36 9.84
CA ASN A 26 2.79 -13.98 8.90
C ASN A 26 2.71 -13.33 7.52
N CYS A 27 1.52 -13.02 7.02
CA CYS A 27 1.32 -12.29 5.76
C CYS A 27 2.01 -10.92 5.79
N LEU A 28 1.82 -10.13 6.85
CA LEU A 28 2.46 -8.82 7.02
C LEU A 28 3.99 -8.95 7.09
N ASN A 29 4.53 -9.94 7.81
CA ASN A 29 5.97 -10.18 7.89
C ASN A 29 6.54 -10.62 6.54
N THR A 30 5.87 -11.49 5.80
CA THR A 30 6.28 -11.88 4.44
C THR A 30 6.32 -10.65 3.52
N MET A 31 5.29 -9.82 3.55
CA MET A 31 5.26 -8.58 2.75
C MET A 31 6.35 -7.59 3.17
N LYS A 32 6.68 -7.50 4.47
CA LYS A 32 7.80 -6.69 4.97
C LYS A 32 9.13 -7.08 4.31
N GLU A 33 9.37 -8.37 4.13
CA GLU A 33 10.59 -8.88 3.47
C GLU A 33 10.52 -8.69 1.96
N GLU A 34 9.41 -9.09 1.34
CA GLU A 34 9.25 -9.09 -0.10
C GLU A 34 9.23 -7.69 -0.74
N LEU A 35 8.70 -6.69 -0.05
CA LEU A 35 8.57 -5.33 -0.60
C LEU A 35 9.82 -4.47 -0.44
N GLN A 36 10.87 -4.97 0.26
CA GLN A 36 12.17 -4.29 0.30
C GLN A 36 12.78 -4.06 -1.09
N CYS A 37 12.43 -4.89 -2.07
CA CYS A 37 12.89 -4.71 -3.44
C CYS A 37 12.27 -3.48 -4.16
N VAL A 38 11.17 -2.93 -3.64
CA VAL A 38 10.51 -1.74 -4.18
C VAL A 38 11.16 -0.46 -3.66
N SER A 39 11.40 -0.41 -2.38
CA SER A 39 12.15 0.61 -1.65
C SER A 39 12.54 0.03 -0.30
N PRO A 40 13.71 0.34 0.25
CA PRO A 40 14.02 0.02 1.63
C PRO A 40 13.03 0.72 2.57
N PHE A 41 12.55 0.01 3.59
CA PHE A 41 11.71 0.57 4.63
C PHE A 41 11.85 -0.20 5.95
N THR A 42 11.58 0.48 7.06
CA THR A 42 11.36 -0.15 8.36
C THR A 42 9.86 -0.26 8.58
N MET A 43 9.39 -1.38 9.16
CA MET A 43 7.99 -1.61 9.49
C MET A 43 7.85 -2.12 10.91
N GLU A 44 6.96 -1.50 11.67
CA GLU A 44 6.55 -1.95 13.00
C GLU A 44 5.05 -2.17 13.07
N LEU A 45 4.67 -3.20 13.83
CA LEU A 45 3.28 -3.52 14.16
C LEU A 45 3.02 -3.09 15.61
N PHE A 46 1.89 -2.46 15.85
CA PHE A 46 1.46 -2.05 17.17
C PHE A 46 -0.04 -2.27 17.37
N ARG A 47 -0.49 -2.42 18.62
CA ARG A 47 -1.89 -2.69 18.99
C ARG A 47 -2.53 -3.92 18.34
N GLY A 48 -1.73 -4.79 17.68
CA GLY A 48 -2.19 -6.04 17.09
C GLY A 48 -2.86 -5.94 15.70
N ASP A 49 -3.24 -4.75 15.26
CA ASP A 49 -3.92 -4.51 14.00
C ASP A 49 -3.49 -3.24 13.28
N SER A 50 -2.62 -2.47 13.91
CA SER A 50 -2.07 -1.24 13.35
C SER A 50 -0.61 -1.43 12.97
N PHE A 51 -0.17 -0.70 11.96
CA PHE A 51 1.22 -0.75 11.48
C PHE A 51 1.69 0.62 11.03
N GLN A 52 3.00 0.81 11.12
CA GLN A 52 3.67 1.99 10.60
C GLN A 52 4.92 1.61 9.82
N LEU A 53 5.14 2.26 8.68
CA LEU A 53 6.33 2.09 7.87
C LEU A 53 7.01 3.45 7.67
N LEU A 54 8.33 3.43 7.74
CA LEU A 54 9.19 4.53 7.30
C LEU A 54 9.87 4.09 6.00
N VAL A 55 9.45 4.68 4.88
CA VAL A 55 9.91 4.34 3.52
C VAL A 55 10.98 5.35 3.10
N GLU A 56 12.15 4.83 2.70
CA GLU A 56 13.33 5.65 2.39
C GLU A 56 13.12 6.51 1.14
N ASP A 57 12.53 5.93 0.08
CA ASP A 57 12.20 6.67 -1.14
C ASP A 57 10.74 7.14 -1.12
N PRO A 58 10.48 8.44 -0.90
CA PRO A 58 9.13 8.97 -0.88
C PRO A 58 8.41 8.81 -2.23
N ALA A 59 9.14 8.75 -3.36
CA ALA A 59 8.53 8.54 -4.67
C ALA A 59 8.04 7.10 -4.90
N ALA A 60 8.59 6.12 -4.16
CA ALA A 60 8.17 4.73 -4.18
C ALA A 60 7.12 4.39 -3.10
N ALA A 61 6.90 5.27 -2.11
CA ALA A 61 6.09 4.98 -0.94
C ALA A 61 4.63 4.62 -1.28
N LEU A 62 4.02 5.28 -2.26
CA LEU A 62 2.66 4.96 -2.70
C LEU A 62 2.56 3.56 -3.33
N LYS A 63 3.58 3.11 -4.05
CA LYS A 63 3.65 1.75 -4.60
C LYS A 63 3.69 0.71 -3.49
N VAL A 64 4.47 0.95 -2.43
CA VAL A 64 4.50 0.11 -1.23
C VAL A 64 3.11 0.05 -0.58
N ALA A 65 2.43 1.19 -0.40
CA ALA A 65 1.09 1.26 0.18
C ALA A 65 0.06 0.43 -0.60
N ILE A 66 0.04 0.56 -1.93
CA ILE A 66 -0.88 -0.22 -2.79
C ILE A 66 -0.55 -1.71 -2.76
N LEU A 67 0.73 -2.07 -2.75
CA LEU A 67 1.16 -3.46 -2.68
C LEU A 67 0.80 -4.11 -1.34
N LEU A 68 0.90 -3.39 -0.22
CA LEU A 68 0.43 -3.89 1.09
C LEU A 68 -1.06 -4.24 1.04
N ARG A 69 -1.92 -3.38 0.50
CA ARG A 69 -3.34 -3.68 0.34
C ARG A 69 -3.58 -4.86 -0.61
N ALA A 70 -2.90 -4.88 -1.75
CA ALA A 70 -3.01 -5.98 -2.71
C ALA A 70 -2.59 -7.34 -2.08
N GLY A 71 -1.51 -7.36 -1.31
CA GLY A 71 -1.05 -8.53 -0.59
C GLY A 71 -2.06 -9.02 0.45
N LEU A 72 -2.60 -8.12 1.28
CA LEU A 72 -3.65 -8.45 2.26
C LEU A 72 -4.88 -9.07 1.60
N ILE A 73 -5.41 -8.42 0.57
CA ILE A 73 -6.58 -8.92 -0.19
C ILE A 73 -6.28 -10.29 -0.80
N HIS A 74 -5.08 -10.48 -1.35
CA HIS A 74 -4.67 -11.75 -1.96
C HIS A 74 -4.63 -12.91 -0.95
N HIS A 75 -4.04 -12.68 0.21
CA HIS A 75 -3.83 -13.69 1.25
C HIS A 75 -5.03 -13.92 2.16
N THR A 76 -6.19 -13.34 1.85
CA THR A 76 -7.43 -13.60 2.59
C THR A 76 -7.75 -15.11 2.58
N PRO A 77 -7.72 -15.81 3.73
CA PRO A 77 -7.83 -17.28 3.75
C PRO A 77 -9.23 -17.77 3.47
N ASN A 78 -10.27 -17.05 3.94
CA ASN A 78 -11.68 -17.40 3.72
C ASN A 78 -12.50 -16.13 3.53
N LYS A 79 -13.20 -16.05 2.39
CA LYS A 79 -14.04 -14.89 2.01
C LYS A 79 -15.28 -14.73 2.90
N GLU A 80 -15.74 -15.79 3.55
CA GLU A 80 -16.93 -15.75 4.43
C GLU A 80 -16.73 -14.85 5.64
N ASN A 81 -15.47 -14.63 6.05
CA ASN A 81 -15.11 -13.74 7.17
C ASN A 81 -14.70 -12.33 6.71
N GLY A 82 -15.03 -11.94 5.47
CA GLY A 82 -14.61 -10.70 4.85
C GLY A 82 -13.22 -10.77 4.23
N MET A 83 -12.95 -9.82 3.32
CA MET A 83 -11.62 -9.68 2.68
C MET A 83 -10.69 -8.93 3.63
N TRP A 84 -9.48 -9.43 3.80
CA TRP A 84 -8.44 -8.66 4.46
C TRP A 84 -8.10 -7.44 3.61
N ASP A 85 -8.05 -6.30 4.24
CA ASP A 85 -7.63 -5.03 3.64
C ASP A 85 -7.17 -4.10 4.77
N ALA A 86 -6.55 -2.99 4.45
CA ALA A 86 -6.15 -1.99 5.41
C ALA A 86 -6.62 -0.60 5.01
N ARG A 87 -6.90 0.25 6.00
CA ARG A 87 -6.88 1.69 5.81
C ARG A 87 -5.42 2.12 5.88
N ILE A 88 -4.97 2.85 4.89
CA ILE A 88 -3.59 3.32 4.76
C ILE A 88 -3.59 4.80 4.45
N SER A 89 -2.88 5.56 5.26
CA SER A 89 -2.52 6.93 5.01
C SER A 89 -1.03 7.05 4.76
N LEU A 90 -0.67 7.67 3.64
CA LEU A 90 0.69 8.00 3.28
C LEU A 90 0.96 9.49 3.55
N GLY A 91 1.88 9.78 4.46
CA GLY A 91 2.42 11.11 4.69
C GLY A 91 3.80 11.27 4.03
N ILE A 92 3.98 12.31 3.24
CA ILE A 92 5.29 12.72 2.72
C ILE A 92 5.71 13.98 3.45
N GLY A 93 6.95 14.06 3.90
CA GLY A 93 7.45 15.24 4.62
C GLY A 93 8.79 15.01 5.26
N GLU A 94 9.26 16.01 5.99
CA GLU A 94 10.50 15.89 6.74
C GLU A 94 10.38 14.91 7.89
N VAL A 95 11.42 14.09 8.07
CA VAL A 95 11.62 13.26 9.25
C VAL A 95 12.74 13.91 10.05
N GLN A 96 12.40 14.36 11.26
CA GLN A 96 13.29 15.14 12.13
C GLN A 96 14.00 14.26 13.16
N PHE A 97 13.29 13.26 13.67
CA PHE A 97 13.80 12.35 14.70
C PHE A 97 13.42 10.91 14.39
N ILE A 98 14.42 10.04 14.31
CA ILE A 98 14.25 8.60 14.17
C ILE A 98 14.71 7.96 15.48
N ALA A 99 13.74 7.42 16.25
CA ALA A 99 14.01 6.67 17.47
C ALA A 99 14.35 5.21 17.16
N ASP A 100 14.69 4.43 18.17
CA ASP A 100 14.87 2.98 18.06
C ASP A 100 13.58 2.27 17.56
N SER A 101 12.41 2.84 17.92
CA SER A 101 11.10 2.46 17.39
C SER A 101 10.56 3.55 16.48
N ILE A 102 10.09 3.18 15.28
CA ILE A 102 9.50 4.15 14.35
C ILE A 102 8.20 4.74 14.88
N VAL A 103 7.48 4.03 15.75
CA VAL A 103 6.22 4.51 16.37
C VAL A 103 6.46 5.69 17.34
N THR A 104 7.68 5.83 17.85
CA THR A 104 8.08 6.96 18.70
C THR A 104 8.91 8.01 17.96
N SER A 105 9.08 7.83 16.65
CA SER A 105 9.75 8.80 15.78
C SER A 105 8.83 9.97 15.45
N ASP A 106 9.38 11.13 15.06
CA ASP A 106 8.63 12.36 14.81
C ASP A 106 9.11 13.09 13.54
N GLY A 107 8.21 13.89 13.01
CA GLY A 107 8.40 14.72 11.84
C GLY A 107 7.09 14.93 11.07
N GLU A 108 7.11 15.83 10.09
CA GLU A 108 5.93 16.15 9.30
C GLU A 108 5.29 14.91 8.65
N ALA A 109 6.10 14.00 8.10
CA ALA A 109 5.59 12.79 7.45
C ALA A 109 4.78 11.91 8.43
N PHE A 110 5.23 11.78 9.68
CA PHE A 110 4.51 11.05 10.73
C PHE A 110 3.20 11.74 11.09
N GLN A 111 3.23 13.06 11.26
CA GLN A 111 2.05 13.85 11.60
C GLN A 111 1.02 13.83 10.47
N TYR A 112 1.45 13.94 9.20
CA TYR A 112 0.57 13.87 8.04
C TYR A 112 -0.09 12.50 7.92
N SER A 113 0.67 11.40 8.03
CA SER A 113 0.11 10.06 7.93
C SER A 113 -0.86 9.75 9.07
N GLY A 114 -0.53 10.10 10.32
CA GLY A 114 -1.39 9.85 11.48
C GLY A 114 -2.69 10.64 11.42
N ARG A 115 -2.61 11.98 11.28
CA ARG A 115 -3.80 12.86 11.24
C ARG A 115 -4.74 12.52 10.08
N GLN A 116 -4.16 12.20 8.92
CA GLN A 116 -4.96 11.83 7.76
C GLN A 116 -5.66 10.48 7.96
N LEU A 117 -5.02 9.49 8.61
CA LEU A 117 -5.64 8.21 8.96
C LEU A 117 -6.87 8.41 9.87
N ASP A 118 -6.76 9.31 10.85
CA ASP A 118 -7.85 9.62 11.78
C ASP A 118 -9.07 10.25 11.08
N THR A 119 -8.85 10.99 10.00
CA THR A 119 -9.88 11.79 9.31
C THR A 119 -10.41 11.17 8.02
N MET A 120 -9.80 10.12 7.48
CA MET A 120 -10.11 9.58 6.15
C MET A 120 -11.48 8.85 6.04
N ASN A 121 -12.24 8.74 7.13
CA ASN A 121 -13.59 8.17 7.16
C ASN A 121 -13.70 6.78 6.48
N LYS A 122 -14.50 6.68 5.40
CA LYS A 122 -14.73 5.45 4.63
C LYS A 122 -13.66 5.15 3.58
N MET A 123 -12.72 6.06 3.39
CA MET A 123 -11.58 5.84 2.50
C MET A 123 -10.63 4.81 3.12
N ARG A 124 -9.95 4.05 2.26
CA ARG A 124 -8.91 3.10 2.67
C ARG A 124 -7.53 3.44 2.11
N LEU A 125 -7.44 4.51 1.33
CA LEU A 125 -6.18 5.07 0.85
C LEU A 125 -6.27 6.59 0.89
N ALA A 126 -5.26 7.23 1.48
CA ALA A 126 -5.09 8.68 1.47
C ALA A 126 -3.62 9.04 1.32
N VAL A 127 -3.35 10.19 0.74
CA VAL A 127 -2.00 10.77 0.59
C VAL A 127 -2.03 12.19 1.10
N LYS A 128 -1.04 12.56 1.90
CA LYS A 128 -0.84 13.93 2.39
C LYS A 128 0.62 14.34 2.25
N THR A 129 0.84 15.52 1.73
CA THR A 129 2.18 16.08 1.49
C THR A 129 2.29 17.50 2.07
N PRO A 130 3.47 18.10 2.14
CA PRO A 130 3.63 19.49 2.50
C PRO A 130 3.22 20.46 1.37
N TRP A 131 2.94 19.95 0.17
CA TRP A 131 2.63 20.73 -1.03
C TRP A 131 1.14 20.69 -1.35
N ASN A 132 0.48 21.83 -1.20
CA ASN A 132 -0.97 21.92 -1.38
C ASN A 132 -1.42 21.61 -2.83
N ASP A 133 -0.63 21.99 -3.82
CA ASP A 133 -0.88 21.70 -5.24
C ASP A 133 -0.82 20.19 -5.52
N VAL A 134 0.13 19.48 -4.89
CA VAL A 134 0.23 18.02 -4.97
C VAL A 134 -0.98 17.34 -4.33
N ASP A 135 -1.37 17.79 -3.14
CA ASP A 135 -2.53 17.25 -2.44
C ASP A 135 -3.81 17.40 -3.28
N GLN A 136 -4.06 18.59 -3.83
CA GLN A 136 -5.21 18.86 -4.69
C GLN A 136 -5.21 17.99 -5.96
N GLU A 137 -4.06 17.79 -6.59
CA GLU A 137 -3.94 16.94 -7.77
C GLU A 137 -4.21 15.46 -7.45
N LEU A 138 -3.73 14.98 -6.30
CA LEU A 138 -3.83 13.57 -5.93
C LEU A 138 -5.18 13.21 -5.28
N GLU A 139 -5.91 14.14 -4.71
CA GLU A 139 -7.14 13.88 -3.95
C GLU A 139 -8.15 13.03 -4.75
N VAL A 140 -8.55 13.50 -5.92
CA VAL A 140 -9.57 12.82 -6.73
C VAL A 140 -9.04 11.50 -7.30
N SER A 141 -7.80 11.48 -7.79
CA SER A 141 -7.20 10.28 -8.34
C SER A 141 -7.00 9.19 -7.28
N THR A 142 -6.63 9.56 -6.06
CA THR A 142 -6.53 8.65 -4.91
C THR A 142 -7.89 8.05 -4.56
N ALA A 143 -8.96 8.85 -4.59
CA ALA A 143 -10.32 8.36 -4.32
C ALA A 143 -10.77 7.33 -5.36
N PHE A 144 -10.51 7.56 -6.66
CA PHE A 144 -10.81 6.58 -7.71
C PHE A 144 -9.99 5.30 -7.56
N VAL A 145 -8.71 5.41 -7.25
CA VAL A 145 -7.84 4.25 -7.05
C VAL A 145 -8.27 3.45 -5.82
N ASP A 146 -8.64 4.11 -4.74
CA ASP A 146 -9.20 3.45 -3.55
C ASP A 146 -10.47 2.65 -3.88
N ASP A 147 -11.39 3.21 -4.68
CA ASP A 147 -12.60 2.48 -5.12
C ASP A 147 -12.26 1.28 -6.00
N ILE A 148 -11.27 1.39 -6.89
CA ILE A 148 -10.79 0.27 -7.70
C ILE A 148 -10.23 -0.85 -6.81
N ILE A 149 -9.37 -0.52 -5.84
CA ILE A 149 -8.72 -1.49 -4.96
C ILE A 149 -9.76 -2.23 -4.09
N LYS A 150 -10.74 -1.52 -3.55
CA LYS A 150 -11.83 -2.10 -2.75
C LYS A 150 -12.64 -3.17 -3.49
N ARG A 151 -12.64 -3.15 -4.82
CA ARG A 151 -13.38 -4.10 -5.68
C ARG A 151 -12.55 -5.29 -6.13
N TRP A 152 -11.27 -5.35 -5.82
CA TRP A 152 -10.44 -6.49 -6.22
C TRP A 152 -10.87 -7.79 -5.55
N SER A 153 -10.95 -8.84 -6.33
CA SER A 153 -10.93 -10.20 -5.82
C SER A 153 -9.53 -10.59 -5.38
N ALA A 154 -9.39 -11.62 -4.53
CA ALA A 154 -8.09 -12.15 -4.13
C ALA A 154 -7.20 -12.54 -5.33
N LYS A 155 -7.80 -13.08 -6.41
CA LYS A 155 -7.10 -13.42 -7.66
C LYS A 155 -6.59 -12.17 -8.38
N GLN A 156 -7.40 -11.11 -8.48
CA GLN A 156 -7.00 -9.85 -9.09
C GLN A 156 -5.89 -9.19 -8.28
N ALA A 157 -6.06 -9.11 -6.96
CA ALA A 157 -5.08 -8.52 -6.05
C ALA A 157 -3.72 -9.25 -6.11
N GLY A 158 -3.70 -10.58 -6.13
CA GLY A 158 -2.47 -11.36 -6.27
C GLY A 158 -1.77 -11.12 -7.62
N MET A 159 -2.54 -11.01 -8.70
CA MET A 159 -1.99 -10.70 -10.02
C MET A 159 -1.40 -9.27 -10.07
N ILE A 160 -2.09 -8.30 -9.47
CA ILE A 160 -1.59 -6.92 -9.32
C ILE A 160 -0.32 -6.89 -8.46
N TYR A 161 -0.35 -7.57 -7.31
CA TYR A 161 0.80 -7.65 -6.40
C TYR A 161 2.06 -8.12 -7.12
N LEU A 162 1.95 -9.26 -7.82
CA LEU A 162 3.08 -9.82 -8.55
C LEU A 162 3.52 -8.92 -9.71
N SER A 163 2.57 -8.41 -10.52
CA SER A 163 2.86 -7.56 -11.68
C SER A 163 3.55 -6.25 -11.29
N LEU A 164 3.07 -5.58 -10.24
CA LEU A 164 3.64 -4.31 -9.78
C LEU A 164 4.94 -4.51 -8.98
N LYS A 165 5.04 -5.55 -8.14
CA LYS A 165 6.23 -5.80 -7.33
C LYS A 165 7.48 -6.02 -8.19
N THR A 166 7.35 -6.84 -9.22
CA THR A 166 8.49 -7.28 -10.03
C THR A 166 8.72 -6.43 -11.28
N ASP A 167 7.73 -5.61 -11.67
CA ASP A 167 7.67 -4.92 -12.98
C ASP A 167 7.99 -5.85 -14.17
N SER A 168 7.72 -7.15 -13.99
CA SER A 168 8.03 -8.19 -14.95
C SER A 168 7.08 -8.19 -16.14
N PRO A 169 7.56 -8.56 -17.34
CA PRO A 169 6.68 -8.82 -18.49
C PRO A 169 5.60 -9.84 -18.16
N LYS A 170 4.40 -9.63 -18.72
CA LYS A 170 3.23 -10.51 -18.49
C LYS A 170 3.51 -11.99 -18.77
N LYS A 171 4.48 -12.30 -19.65
CA LYS A 171 4.93 -13.66 -19.92
C LYS A 171 5.59 -14.29 -18.67
N LYS A 172 6.50 -13.58 -17.99
CA LYS A 172 7.12 -14.07 -16.75
C LYS A 172 6.10 -14.24 -15.63
N VAL A 173 5.15 -13.31 -15.52
CA VAL A 173 4.03 -13.43 -14.55
C VAL A 173 3.21 -14.70 -14.84
N ALA A 174 2.92 -14.98 -16.11
CA ALA A 174 2.18 -16.18 -16.53
C ALA A 174 2.93 -17.48 -16.21
N GLU A 175 4.23 -17.52 -16.47
CA GLU A 175 5.11 -18.64 -16.14
C GLU A 175 5.16 -18.88 -14.61
N TYR A 176 5.31 -17.82 -13.81
CA TYR A 176 5.37 -17.92 -12.36
C TYR A 176 4.08 -18.47 -11.73
N ILE A 177 2.91 -18.05 -12.26
CA ILE A 177 1.60 -18.47 -11.74
C ILE A 177 1.14 -19.82 -12.36
N GLY A 178 1.77 -20.30 -13.42
CA GLY A 178 1.34 -21.50 -14.15
C GLY A 178 0.07 -21.27 -14.96
N THR A 179 -0.05 -20.12 -15.65
CA THR A 179 -1.25 -19.76 -16.44
C THR A 179 -0.88 -19.20 -17.81
N SER A 180 -1.87 -18.95 -18.68
CA SER A 180 -1.63 -18.34 -19.97
C SER A 180 -1.39 -16.82 -19.89
N VAL A 181 -0.59 -16.27 -20.80
CA VAL A 181 -0.38 -14.81 -20.95
C VAL A 181 -1.70 -14.08 -21.19
N GLN A 182 -2.63 -14.72 -21.93
CA GLN A 182 -3.94 -14.14 -22.19
C GLN A 182 -4.77 -14.03 -20.91
N ASN A 183 -4.73 -15.06 -20.03
CA ASN A 183 -5.40 -14.98 -18.73
C ASN A 183 -4.82 -13.87 -17.85
N VAL A 184 -3.48 -13.71 -17.81
CA VAL A 184 -2.82 -12.59 -17.10
C VAL A 184 -3.34 -11.25 -17.62
N ARG A 185 -3.38 -11.06 -18.94
CA ARG A 185 -3.88 -9.81 -19.55
C ARG A 185 -5.33 -9.55 -19.15
N ASN A 186 -6.19 -10.55 -19.21
CA ASN A 186 -7.61 -10.40 -18.88
C ASN A 186 -7.82 -10.04 -17.40
N VAL A 187 -7.11 -10.72 -16.48
CA VAL A 187 -7.21 -10.44 -15.04
C VAL A 187 -6.68 -9.06 -14.71
N LEU A 188 -5.50 -8.66 -15.21
CA LEU A 188 -4.94 -7.34 -14.99
C LEU A 188 -5.81 -6.22 -15.58
N SER A 189 -6.39 -6.44 -16.78
CA SER A 189 -7.33 -5.50 -17.40
C SER A 189 -8.60 -5.34 -16.54
N SER A 190 -9.19 -6.44 -16.08
CA SER A 190 -10.37 -6.40 -15.21
C SER A 190 -10.08 -5.75 -13.83
N ALA A 191 -8.85 -5.90 -13.34
CA ALA A 191 -8.37 -5.25 -12.12
C ALA A 191 -7.99 -3.77 -12.32
N ARG A 192 -8.12 -3.24 -13.55
CA ARG A 192 -7.74 -1.86 -13.91
C ARG A 192 -6.26 -1.54 -13.69
N GLU A 193 -5.37 -2.52 -13.84
CA GLU A 193 -3.92 -2.36 -13.67
C GLU A 193 -3.34 -1.16 -14.45
N PRO A 194 -3.73 -0.87 -15.71
CA PRO A 194 -3.20 0.31 -16.40
C PRO A 194 -3.49 1.64 -15.69
N LEU A 195 -4.66 1.79 -15.06
CA LEU A 195 -5.00 3.00 -14.31
C LEU A 195 -4.18 3.10 -13.01
N ILE A 196 -3.94 1.98 -12.34
CA ILE A 196 -3.07 1.94 -11.17
C ILE A 196 -1.65 2.35 -11.54
N ARG A 197 -1.10 1.84 -12.66
CA ARG A 197 0.22 2.25 -13.15
C ARG A 197 0.29 3.72 -13.50
N MET A 198 -0.69 4.25 -14.22
CA MET A 198 -0.76 5.68 -14.54
C MET A 198 -0.74 6.55 -13.27
N TYR A 199 -1.49 6.17 -12.26
CA TYR A 199 -1.52 6.88 -10.98
C TYR A 199 -0.18 6.82 -10.26
N LEU A 200 0.45 5.64 -10.19
CA LEU A 200 1.78 5.46 -9.58
C LEU A 200 2.86 6.25 -10.33
N GLU A 201 2.85 6.22 -11.66
CA GLU A 201 3.78 7.00 -12.49
C GLU A 201 3.59 8.51 -12.30
N ARG A 202 2.32 8.97 -12.22
CA ARG A 202 2.03 10.38 -11.99
C ARG A 202 2.49 10.81 -10.61
N TYR A 203 2.17 10.04 -9.57
CA TYR A 203 2.64 10.27 -8.22
C TYR A 203 4.17 10.36 -8.17
N CYS A 204 4.87 9.37 -8.70
CA CYS A 204 6.34 9.33 -8.72
C CYS A 204 6.92 10.62 -9.38
N LYS A 205 6.41 11.01 -10.55
CA LYS A 205 6.86 12.21 -11.27
C LYS A 205 6.64 13.50 -10.46
N ILE A 206 5.50 13.63 -9.81
CA ILE A 206 5.17 14.81 -9.01
C ILE A 206 6.07 14.88 -7.79
N ILE A 207 6.19 13.81 -7.02
CA ILE A 207 7.02 13.78 -5.83
C ILE A 207 8.48 14.04 -6.18
N THR A 208 9.03 13.35 -7.20
CA THR A 208 10.42 13.56 -7.63
C THR A 208 10.69 15.03 -8.00
N LYS A 209 9.74 15.70 -8.68
CA LYS A 209 9.87 17.12 -9.03
C LYS A 209 9.97 18.04 -7.80
N HIS A 210 9.32 17.70 -6.70
CA HIS A 210 9.33 18.50 -5.48
C HIS A 210 10.50 18.15 -4.54
N LEU A 211 11.24 17.08 -4.83
CA LEU A 211 12.46 16.71 -4.10
C LEU A 211 13.74 17.35 -4.68
N THR A 212 13.67 17.85 -5.91
CA THR A 212 14.78 18.54 -6.62
C THR A 212 14.68 20.04 -6.44
#